data_6c09f9248147f2cf4d9dbde0abc02f88
#
_entry.id   6c09f9248147f2cf4d9dbde0abc02f88
#
_cell.length_a   1.000
_cell.length_b   1.000
_cell.length_c   1.000
_cell.angle_alpha   90.00
_cell.angle_beta   90.00
_cell.angle_gamma   90.00
#
_symmetry.space_group_name_H-M   'P 1'
#
loop_
_entity.id
_entity.type
_entity.pdbx_description
1 polymer ?
#
loop_
_entity_poly.entity_id
_entity_poly.type
_entity_poly.pdbx_seq_one_letter_code
_entity_poly.pdbx_strand_id
1 'polypeptide(L)'
;SRTIVKDCEFAGYIYNKTDFNTSKLELKYYNGKPFSVHKKIKGTPLAKKMDSLSDKEVENVGNEIAKFMYELHNLDFNKDEVFNTRNIGLKLPDFLDELLNLHLSEDDIKFWKESKIDDSCNNLVHGDLNPSNVLLDDNNNVAAIIDFGFGGFGDKYDDISRIIGRCPEKFKNGIVKSYESYSKAPVNMEILNDKIDKWNNIDKGYINYMRSIGIYE
;
A
#
# COMPACT_ATOMS: atom_id res chain seq x y z
N SER A 1 -3.02 6.99 -16.48
CA SER A 1 -4.01 8.08 -16.28
C SER A 1 -5.15 7.71 -15.34
N ARG A 2 -5.61 6.45 -15.35
CA ARG A 2 -6.70 5.99 -14.47
C ARG A 2 -6.28 5.94 -12.99
N THR A 3 -5.03 5.62 -12.71
CA THR A 3 -4.46 5.63 -11.36
C THR A 3 -4.41 7.04 -10.76
N ILE A 4 -4.08 8.07 -11.54
CA ILE A 4 -4.05 9.47 -11.06
C ILE A 4 -5.46 9.94 -10.64
N VAL A 5 -6.48 9.62 -11.42
CA VAL A 5 -7.87 10.00 -11.08
C VAL A 5 -8.28 9.34 -9.76
N LYS A 6 -8.01 8.04 -9.62
CA LYS A 6 -8.32 7.28 -8.41
C LYS A 6 -7.54 7.73 -7.19
N ASP A 7 -6.26 8.02 -7.36
CA ASP A 7 -5.44 8.58 -6.30
C ASP A 7 -6.06 9.89 -5.77
N CYS A 8 -6.46 10.80 -6.67
CA CYS A 8 -7.14 12.03 -6.29
C CYS A 8 -8.48 11.79 -5.59
N GLU A 9 -9.28 10.86 -6.09
CA GLU A 9 -10.59 10.53 -5.52
C GLU A 9 -10.45 9.90 -4.14
N PHE A 10 -9.61 8.86 -4.02
CA PHE A 10 -9.45 8.17 -2.75
C PHE A 10 -8.68 8.99 -1.71
N ALA A 11 -7.60 9.67 -2.10
CA ALA A 11 -6.92 10.60 -1.21
C ALA A 11 -7.85 11.72 -0.72
N GLY A 12 -8.73 12.23 -1.60
CA GLY A 12 -9.79 13.18 -1.22
C GLY A 12 -10.79 12.59 -0.23
N TYR A 13 -11.16 11.33 -0.43
CA TYR A 13 -12.12 10.64 0.44
C TYR A 13 -11.59 10.45 1.86
N ILE A 14 -10.32 10.08 2.01
CA ILE A 14 -9.70 9.84 3.34
C ILE A 14 -9.12 11.10 3.97
N TYR A 15 -9.00 12.21 3.22
CA TYR A 15 -8.40 13.45 3.70
C TYR A 15 -9.09 13.93 4.99
N ASN A 16 -8.30 14.17 6.05
CA ASN A 16 -8.77 14.55 7.38
C ASN A 16 -9.68 13.49 8.09
N LYS A 17 -9.70 12.25 7.62
CA LYS A 17 -10.45 11.16 8.29
C LYS A 17 -9.56 10.29 9.17
N THR A 18 -8.25 10.43 9.06
CA THR A 18 -7.26 9.81 9.95
C THR A 18 -6.45 10.88 10.66
N ASP A 19 -5.78 10.53 11.75
CA ASP A 19 -4.86 11.44 12.46
C ASP A 19 -3.60 11.73 11.63
N PHE A 20 -3.37 11.01 10.55
CA PHE A 20 -2.19 11.13 9.71
C PHE A 20 -2.37 12.11 8.58
N ASN A 21 -1.30 12.86 8.28
CA ASN A 21 -1.28 13.75 7.14
C ASN A 21 -1.28 12.93 5.84
N THR A 22 -2.30 13.14 5.05
CA THR A 22 -2.43 12.60 3.70
C THR A 22 -2.46 13.76 2.71
N SER A 23 -1.94 13.56 1.50
CA SER A 23 -1.94 14.63 0.51
C SER A 23 -3.36 14.99 0.08
N LYS A 24 -3.73 16.27 0.20
CA LYS A 24 -4.90 16.77 -0.52
C LYS A 24 -4.52 16.93 -2.00
N LEU A 25 -5.05 16.05 -2.85
CA LEU A 25 -4.78 16.06 -4.28
C LEU A 25 -5.88 16.82 -5.03
N GLU A 26 -5.50 17.71 -5.94
CA GLU A 26 -6.40 18.34 -6.89
C GLU A 26 -6.22 17.72 -8.27
N LEU A 27 -7.27 17.13 -8.83
CA LEU A 27 -7.27 16.61 -10.19
C LEU A 27 -7.38 17.76 -11.20
N LYS A 28 -6.44 17.83 -12.12
CA LYS A 28 -6.41 18.79 -13.22
C LYS A 28 -6.25 18.08 -14.55
N TYR A 29 -6.56 18.79 -15.65
CA TYR A 29 -6.42 18.25 -17.00
C TYR A 29 -5.62 19.21 -17.87
N TYR A 30 -4.68 18.66 -18.66
CA TYR A 30 -3.96 19.38 -19.69
C TYR A 30 -3.96 18.56 -20.98
N ASN A 31 -4.46 19.13 -22.07
CA ASN A 31 -4.65 18.44 -23.37
C ASN A 31 -5.37 17.08 -23.20
N GLY A 32 -6.44 17.03 -22.39
CA GLY A 32 -7.22 15.83 -22.13
C GLY A 32 -6.54 14.79 -21.22
N LYS A 33 -5.32 15.03 -20.74
CA LYS A 33 -4.59 14.14 -19.86
C LYS A 33 -4.74 14.58 -18.40
N PRO A 34 -5.14 13.66 -17.47
CA PRO A 34 -5.23 13.98 -16.06
C PRO A 34 -3.84 14.10 -15.43
N PHE A 35 -3.71 15.01 -14.47
CA PHE A 35 -2.57 15.10 -13.56
C PHE A 35 -3.04 15.59 -12.20
N SER A 36 -2.31 15.25 -11.15
CA SER A 36 -2.58 15.70 -9.79
C SER A 36 -1.70 16.91 -9.45
N VAL A 37 -2.27 17.84 -8.68
CA VAL A 37 -1.54 18.98 -8.10
C VAL A 37 -1.71 18.93 -6.60
N HIS A 38 -0.63 19.02 -5.87
CA HIS A 38 -0.67 19.05 -4.41
C HIS A 38 0.52 19.84 -3.84
N LYS A 39 0.34 20.30 -2.60
CA LYS A 39 1.46 20.88 -1.87
C LYS A 39 2.44 19.77 -1.52
N LYS A 40 3.72 19.97 -1.83
CA LYS A 40 4.77 19.01 -1.46
C LYS A 40 4.81 18.84 0.06
N ILE A 41 4.62 17.62 0.52
CA ILE A 41 4.83 17.27 1.92
C ILE A 41 6.34 17.13 2.16
N LYS A 42 6.84 17.76 3.23
CA LYS A 42 8.22 17.59 3.65
C LYS A 42 8.38 16.24 4.33
N GLY A 43 9.43 15.54 4.01
CA GLY A 43 9.77 14.25 4.63
C GLY A 43 10.72 13.45 3.75
N THR A 44 11.34 12.45 4.36
CA THR A 44 12.20 11.48 3.69
C THR A 44 11.49 10.14 3.69
N PRO A 45 11.39 9.43 2.54
CA PRO A 45 10.82 8.10 2.51
C PRO A 45 11.49 7.16 3.51
N LEU A 46 10.69 6.38 4.24
CA LEU A 46 11.17 5.37 5.19
C LEU A 46 12.16 4.41 4.52
N ALA A 47 11.92 4.04 3.25
CA ALA A 47 12.82 3.21 2.47
C ALA A 47 14.28 3.69 2.41
N LYS A 48 14.51 5.00 2.59
CA LYS A 48 15.87 5.60 2.60
C LYS A 48 16.50 5.67 4.00
N LYS A 49 15.71 5.50 5.05
CA LYS A 49 16.15 5.65 6.44
C LYS A 49 16.08 4.37 7.26
N MET A 50 15.27 3.38 6.86
CA MET A 50 14.91 2.22 7.69
C MET A 50 16.10 1.42 8.21
N ASP A 51 17.21 1.37 7.48
CA ASP A 51 18.41 0.64 7.90
C ASP A 51 19.22 1.41 8.96
N SER A 52 19.08 2.73 9.01
CA SER A 52 19.81 3.61 9.92
C SER A 52 19.06 3.95 11.20
N LEU A 53 17.79 3.60 11.31
CA LEU A 53 16.97 3.86 12.50
C LEU A 53 17.42 3.00 13.68
N SER A 54 17.49 3.62 14.87
CA SER A 54 17.66 2.92 16.14
C SER A 54 16.44 2.05 16.46
N ASP A 55 16.60 1.09 17.37
CA ASP A 55 15.50 0.18 17.76
C ASP A 55 14.29 0.96 18.32
N LYS A 56 14.53 2.03 19.07
CA LYS A 56 13.45 2.88 19.60
C LYS A 56 12.70 3.62 18.48
N GLU A 57 13.40 4.10 17.45
CA GLU A 57 12.78 4.76 16.32
C GLU A 57 12.01 3.76 15.45
N VAL A 58 12.55 2.54 15.28
CA VAL A 58 11.85 1.43 14.61
C VAL A 58 10.55 1.10 15.33
N GLU A 59 10.59 0.99 16.67
CA GLU A 59 9.38 0.75 17.47
C GLU A 59 8.36 1.88 17.30
N ASN A 60 8.79 3.14 17.37
CA ASN A 60 7.92 4.30 17.21
C ASN A 60 7.29 4.34 15.81
N VAL A 61 8.11 4.26 14.76
CA VAL A 61 7.63 4.26 13.36
C VAL A 61 6.70 3.07 13.10
N GLY A 62 7.05 1.89 13.60
CA GLY A 62 6.20 0.69 13.48
C GLY A 62 4.83 0.88 14.15
N ASN A 63 4.81 1.51 15.34
CA ASN A 63 3.57 1.84 16.04
C ASN A 63 2.71 2.86 15.27
N GLU A 64 3.32 3.91 14.70
CA GLU A 64 2.60 4.91 13.91
C GLU A 64 2.01 4.33 12.62
N ILE A 65 2.77 3.47 11.92
CA ILE A 65 2.28 2.75 10.73
C ILE A 65 1.09 1.84 11.11
N ALA A 66 1.21 1.11 12.20
CA ALA A 66 0.13 0.24 12.68
C ALA A 66 -1.12 1.04 13.09
N LYS A 67 -0.93 2.21 13.73
CA LYS A 67 -2.03 3.13 14.06
C LYS A 67 -2.73 3.61 12.81
N PHE A 68 -1.98 4.08 11.80
CA PHE A 68 -2.53 4.49 10.52
C PHE A 68 -3.36 3.39 9.86
N MET A 69 -2.79 2.18 9.75
CA MET A 69 -3.53 1.04 9.18
C MET A 69 -4.81 0.75 9.96
N TYR A 70 -4.74 0.76 11.29
CA TYR A 70 -5.93 0.53 12.13
C TYR A 70 -7.00 1.59 11.88
N GLU A 71 -6.64 2.87 11.86
CA GLU A 71 -7.58 3.96 11.60
C GLU A 71 -8.22 3.82 10.22
N LEU A 72 -7.40 3.62 9.17
CA LEU A 72 -7.88 3.45 7.80
C LEU A 72 -8.81 2.23 7.66
N HIS A 73 -8.41 1.08 8.21
CA HIS A 73 -9.17 -0.17 8.10
C HIS A 73 -10.52 -0.13 8.84
N ASN A 74 -10.70 0.79 9.79
CA ASN A 74 -11.91 0.92 10.57
C ASN A 74 -12.72 2.19 10.25
N LEU A 75 -12.36 2.93 9.20
CA LEU A 75 -13.21 4.02 8.73
C LEU A 75 -14.51 3.46 8.16
N ASP A 76 -15.62 4.06 8.57
CA ASP A 76 -16.92 3.81 7.94
C ASP A 76 -16.91 4.34 6.50
N PHE A 77 -17.43 3.56 5.57
CA PHE A 77 -17.49 3.95 4.17
C PHE A 77 -18.71 3.36 3.46
N ASN A 78 -19.12 4.03 2.39
CA ASN A 78 -20.11 3.51 1.47
C ASN A 78 -19.41 2.83 0.28
N LYS A 79 -19.69 1.56 0.03
CA LYS A 79 -19.12 0.79 -1.09
C LYS A 79 -19.42 1.39 -2.47
N ASP A 80 -20.50 2.16 -2.59
CA ASP A 80 -20.86 2.85 -3.84
C ASP A 80 -19.97 4.08 -4.11
N GLU A 81 -19.32 4.62 -3.07
CA GLU A 81 -18.46 5.81 -3.14
C GLU A 81 -16.96 5.47 -3.21
N VAL A 82 -16.60 4.25 -2.89
CA VAL A 82 -15.21 3.80 -2.80
C VAL A 82 -14.96 2.61 -3.72
N PHE A 83 -13.83 2.62 -4.40
CA PHE A 83 -13.46 1.53 -5.30
C PHE A 83 -13.07 0.26 -4.54
N ASN A 84 -13.51 -0.89 -5.07
CA ASN A 84 -12.92 -2.17 -4.71
C ASN A 84 -11.49 -2.25 -5.27
N THR A 85 -10.48 -2.45 -4.44
CA THR A 85 -9.06 -2.45 -4.85
C THR A 85 -8.74 -3.50 -5.90
N ARG A 86 -9.46 -4.63 -5.92
CA ARG A 86 -9.29 -5.70 -6.90
C ARG A 86 -10.10 -5.47 -8.18
N ASN A 87 -11.24 -4.76 -8.07
CA ASN A 87 -12.04 -4.30 -9.20
C ASN A 87 -11.58 -2.94 -9.74
N ILE A 88 -10.54 -2.38 -9.18
CA ILE A 88 -9.81 -1.36 -9.85
C ILE A 88 -9.29 -2.04 -11.10
N GLY A 89 -10.18 -2.33 -12.06
CA GLY A 89 -9.77 -2.91 -13.32
C GLY A 89 -8.43 -2.35 -13.74
N LEU A 90 -7.44 -2.77 -13.03
CA LEU A 90 -6.24 -3.18 -13.60
C LEU A 90 -6.71 -4.35 -14.49
N LYS A 91 -7.47 -4.04 -15.55
CA LYS A 91 -6.98 -4.45 -16.84
C LYS A 91 -5.58 -3.87 -16.80
N LEU A 92 -4.75 -4.56 -16.08
CA LEU A 92 -3.33 -4.50 -16.26
C LEU A 92 -3.20 -4.44 -17.76
N PRO A 93 -2.53 -3.44 -18.34
CA PRO A 93 -2.38 -3.38 -19.78
C PRO A 93 -2.00 -4.79 -20.26
N ASP A 94 -2.37 -5.15 -21.47
CA ASP A 94 -2.08 -6.48 -22.05
C ASP A 94 -0.63 -6.94 -21.78
N PHE A 95 0.30 -6.00 -21.56
CA PHE A 95 1.67 -6.28 -21.17
C PHE A 95 1.84 -6.89 -19.77
N LEU A 96 0.89 -6.74 -18.85
CA LEU A 96 0.96 -7.39 -17.54
C LEU A 96 0.39 -8.82 -17.59
N ASP A 97 -0.46 -9.14 -18.55
CA ASP A 97 -0.75 -10.54 -18.86
C ASP A 97 0.50 -11.24 -19.43
N GLU A 98 1.29 -10.56 -20.27
CA GLU A 98 2.61 -11.07 -20.70
C GLU A 98 3.58 -11.18 -19.52
N LEU A 99 3.65 -10.17 -18.68
CA LEU A 99 4.47 -10.16 -17.46
C LEU A 99 4.12 -11.33 -16.53
N LEU A 100 2.83 -11.49 -16.23
CA LEU A 100 2.33 -12.56 -15.38
C LEU A 100 2.71 -13.93 -15.95
N ASN A 101 2.60 -14.11 -17.27
CA ASN A 101 2.88 -15.40 -17.92
C ASN A 101 4.39 -15.70 -18.08
N LEU A 102 5.24 -14.69 -18.18
CA LEU A 102 6.67 -14.88 -18.46
C LEU A 102 7.56 -14.93 -17.21
N HIS A 103 7.13 -14.38 -16.09
CA HIS A 103 7.99 -14.14 -14.92
C HIS A 103 7.41 -14.61 -13.58
N LEU A 104 6.22 -15.16 -13.56
CA LEU A 104 5.56 -15.68 -12.36
C LEU A 104 5.22 -17.16 -12.50
N SER A 105 5.15 -17.87 -11.38
CA SER A 105 4.64 -19.24 -11.34
C SER A 105 3.13 -19.28 -11.64
N GLU A 106 2.61 -20.44 -12.02
CA GLU A 106 1.17 -20.65 -12.21
C GLU A 106 0.37 -20.32 -10.95
N ASP A 107 0.91 -20.65 -9.76
CA ASP A 107 0.29 -20.37 -8.47
C ASP A 107 0.25 -18.86 -8.16
N ASP A 108 1.32 -18.11 -8.49
CA ASP A 108 1.34 -16.65 -8.32
C ASP A 108 0.37 -15.96 -9.28
N ILE A 109 0.30 -16.45 -10.52
CA ILE A 109 -0.67 -15.97 -11.52
C ILE A 109 -2.10 -16.26 -11.06
N LYS A 110 -2.33 -17.46 -10.52
CA LYS A 110 -3.62 -17.85 -9.96
C LYS A 110 -4.01 -16.98 -8.77
N PHE A 111 -3.07 -16.78 -7.83
CA PHE A 111 -3.27 -15.84 -6.71
C PHE A 111 -3.63 -14.44 -7.18
N TRP A 112 -2.91 -13.92 -8.17
CA TRP A 112 -3.20 -12.60 -8.73
C TRP A 112 -4.58 -12.52 -9.40
N LYS A 113 -4.94 -13.52 -10.21
CA LYS A 113 -6.20 -13.55 -10.97
C LYS A 113 -7.42 -13.90 -10.11
N GLU A 114 -7.25 -14.79 -9.13
CA GLU A 114 -8.34 -15.32 -8.29
C GLU A 114 -8.45 -14.63 -6.93
N SER A 115 -7.47 -13.83 -6.53
CA SER A 115 -7.57 -13.04 -5.30
C SER A 115 -8.68 -11.98 -5.44
N LYS A 116 -9.87 -12.48 -5.83
CA LYS A 116 -11.08 -11.69 -5.78
C LYS A 116 -11.28 -11.27 -4.35
N ILE A 117 -11.57 -10.00 -4.17
CA ILE A 117 -12.04 -9.53 -2.89
C ILE A 117 -13.35 -10.27 -2.66
N ASP A 118 -13.36 -11.06 -1.61
CA ASP A 118 -14.59 -11.56 -1.02
C ASP A 118 -15.45 -10.33 -0.67
N ASP A 119 -16.72 -10.34 -1.03
CA ASP A 119 -17.66 -9.26 -0.66
C ASP A 119 -17.76 -9.06 0.86
N SER A 120 -17.23 -10.02 1.66
CA SER A 120 -17.04 -9.90 3.10
C SER A 120 -15.91 -8.94 3.50
N CYS A 121 -14.98 -8.58 2.59
CA CYS A 121 -13.94 -7.60 2.86
C CYS A 121 -14.56 -6.20 3.01
N ASN A 122 -14.50 -5.67 4.23
CA ASN A 122 -15.13 -4.42 4.62
C ASN A 122 -14.13 -3.41 5.20
N ASN A 123 -12.88 -3.45 4.76
CA ASN A 123 -11.86 -2.52 5.23
C ASN A 123 -11.49 -1.55 4.10
N LEU A 124 -11.30 -0.27 4.42
CA LEU A 124 -10.55 0.61 3.54
C LEU A 124 -9.08 0.23 3.64
N VAL A 125 -8.38 0.17 2.51
CA VAL A 125 -6.97 -0.16 2.44
C VAL A 125 -6.22 0.84 1.56
N HIS A 126 -4.95 1.03 1.83
CA HIS A 126 -4.05 1.83 0.99
C HIS A 126 -3.77 1.14 -0.35
N GLY A 127 -3.71 -0.20 -0.36
CA GLY A 127 -3.52 -1.04 -1.54
C GLY A 127 -2.09 -1.12 -2.06
N ASP A 128 -1.19 -0.19 -1.69
CA ASP A 128 0.24 -0.23 -1.96
C ASP A 128 1.06 0.37 -0.81
N LEU A 129 0.71 0.01 0.44
CA LEU A 129 1.45 0.49 1.61
C LEU A 129 2.85 -0.13 1.65
N ASN A 130 3.85 0.68 1.40
CA ASN A 130 5.25 0.25 1.37
C ASN A 130 6.18 1.34 1.91
N PRO A 131 7.45 1.04 2.25
CA PRO A 131 8.35 2.02 2.87
C PRO A 131 8.62 3.28 2.04
N SER A 132 8.40 3.25 0.72
CA SER A 132 8.57 4.44 -0.12
C SER A 132 7.41 5.43 0.02
N ASN A 133 6.23 4.94 0.44
CA ASN A 133 5.00 5.71 0.59
C ASN A 133 4.79 6.23 2.02
N VAL A 134 5.70 5.90 2.95
CA VAL A 134 5.74 6.44 4.32
C VAL A 134 6.83 7.50 4.40
N LEU A 135 6.47 8.75 4.67
CA LEU A 135 7.41 9.85 4.82
C LEU A 135 7.73 10.09 6.31
N LEU A 136 9.00 10.19 6.63
CA LEU A 136 9.49 10.56 7.96
C LEU A 136 9.93 12.02 8.01
N ASP A 137 9.66 12.70 9.12
CA ASP A 137 10.18 14.02 9.42
C ASP A 137 11.67 13.98 9.83
N ASP A 138 12.20 15.14 10.22
CA ASP A 138 13.60 15.26 10.66
C ASP A 138 13.87 14.58 12.01
N ASN A 139 12.82 14.27 12.78
CA ASN A 139 12.88 13.55 14.07
C ASN A 139 12.56 12.06 13.91
N ASN A 140 12.44 11.57 12.68
CA ASN A 140 12.08 10.19 12.36
C ASN A 140 10.67 9.75 12.81
N ASN A 141 9.72 10.69 12.99
CA ASN A 141 8.31 10.36 13.14
C ASN A 141 7.62 10.29 11.77
N VAL A 142 6.50 9.59 11.67
CA VAL A 142 5.72 9.53 10.42
C VAL A 142 5.09 10.90 10.14
N ALA A 143 5.63 11.59 9.14
CA ALA A 143 5.15 12.90 8.71
C ALA A 143 3.93 12.82 7.80
N ALA A 144 3.84 11.78 6.98
CA ALA A 144 2.72 11.55 6.06
C ALA A 144 2.73 10.14 5.46
N ILE A 145 1.56 9.71 5.00
CA ILE A 145 1.38 8.55 4.10
C ILE A 145 0.87 9.09 2.77
N ILE A 146 1.45 8.62 1.67
CA ILE A 146 1.21 9.15 0.32
C ILE A 146 0.95 8.02 -0.69
N ASP A 147 0.50 8.39 -1.90
CA ASP A 147 0.30 7.48 -3.04
C ASP A 147 -0.84 6.46 -2.83
N PHE A 148 -2.05 6.98 -2.82
CA PHE A 148 -3.28 6.19 -2.65
C PHE A 148 -3.88 5.69 -3.97
N GLY A 149 -3.10 5.67 -5.06
CA GLY A 149 -3.59 5.28 -6.39
C GLY A 149 -4.12 3.85 -6.50
N PHE A 150 -3.79 2.99 -5.54
CA PHE A 150 -4.31 1.63 -5.39
C PHE A 150 -5.29 1.47 -4.22
N GLY A 151 -5.62 2.57 -3.54
CA GLY A 151 -6.52 2.57 -2.39
C GLY A 151 -7.98 2.30 -2.74
N GLY A 152 -8.72 1.85 -1.75
CA GLY A 152 -10.14 1.51 -1.87
C GLY A 152 -10.57 0.56 -0.76
N PHE A 153 -11.66 -0.20 -0.96
CA PHE A 153 -12.00 -1.24 -0.01
C PHE A 153 -11.41 -2.60 -0.42
N GLY A 154 -10.94 -3.36 0.56
CA GLY A 154 -10.23 -4.60 0.31
C GLY A 154 -9.93 -5.40 1.58
N ASP A 155 -8.97 -6.30 1.47
CA ASP A 155 -8.47 -7.11 2.57
C ASP A 155 -7.35 -6.36 3.31
N LYS A 156 -7.56 -6.09 4.61
CA LYS A 156 -6.56 -5.45 5.47
C LYS A 156 -5.19 -6.14 5.48
N TYR A 157 -5.16 -7.45 5.25
CA TYR A 157 -3.91 -8.19 5.15
C TYR A 157 -3.06 -7.81 3.94
N ASP A 158 -3.64 -7.19 2.91
CA ASP A 158 -2.85 -6.68 1.78
C ASP A 158 -1.93 -5.55 2.24
N ASP A 159 -2.41 -4.58 3.02
CA ASP A 159 -1.57 -3.50 3.56
C ASP A 159 -0.53 -4.03 4.57
N ILE A 160 -0.96 -4.90 5.51
CA ILE A 160 -0.08 -5.45 6.53
C ILE A 160 1.06 -6.26 5.88
N SER A 161 0.75 -7.11 4.89
CA SER A 161 1.74 -7.93 4.21
C SER A 161 2.71 -7.11 3.36
N ARG A 162 2.22 -6.07 2.68
CA ARG A 162 3.05 -5.24 1.81
C ARG A 162 4.06 -4.39 2.59
N ILE A 163 3.65 -3.79 3.69
CA ILE A 163 4.60 -3.01 4.50
C ILE A 163 5.61 -3.92 5.21
N ILE A 164 5.17 -5.03 5.79
CA ILE A 164 6.04 -5.96 6.52
C ILE A 164 7.00 -6.68 5.57
N GLY A 165 6.52 -7.14 4.41
CA GLY A 165 7.34 -7.85 3.43
C GLY A 165 8.46 -7.01 2.82
N ARG A 166 8.36 -5.67 2.92
CA ARG A 166 9.34 -4.73 2.35
C ARG A 166 10.16 -3.98 3.41
N CYS A 167 9.89 -4.19 4.68
CA CYS A 167 10.68 -3.67 5.79
C CYS A 167 11.68 -4.73 6.29
N PRO A 168 12.83 -4.33 6.88
CA PRO A 168 13.69 -5.21 7.64
C PRO A 168 12.93 -5.93 8.76
N GLU A 169 13.35 -7.14 9.12
CA GLU A 169 12.69 -8.01 10.11
C GLU A 169 12.45 -7.31 11.46
N LYS A 170 13.33 -6.37 11.83
CA LYS A 170 13.19 -5.57 13.07
C LYS A 170 11.87 -4.78 13.14
N PHE A 171 11.24 -4.46 12.01
CA PHE A 171 9.93 -3.78 11.98
C PHE A 171 8.74 -4.73 12.16
N LYS A 172 8.86 -5.98 11.70
CA LYS A 172 7.75 -6.93 11.63
C LYS A 172 7.04 -7.10 12.96
N ASN A 173 7.80 -7.47 14.00
CA ASN A 173 7.23 -7.71 15.32
C ASN A 173 6.58 -6.45 15.93
N GLY A 174 7.21 -5.28 15.73
CA GLY A 174 6.69 -4.01 16.21
C GLY A 174 5.36 -3.65 15.56
N ILE A 175 5.28 -3.72 14.23
CA ILE A 175 4.06 -3.42 13.46
C ILE A 175 2.93 -4.38 13.84
N VAL A 176 3.20 -5.71 13.88
CA VAL A 176 2.18 -6.72 14.21
C VAL A 176 1.63 -6.50 15.61
N LYS A 177 2.50 -6.41 16.63
CA LYS A 177 2.09 -6.20 18.03
C LYS A 177 1.29 -4.91 18.22
N SER A 178 1.72 -3.83 17.58
CA SER A 178 1.02 -2.55 17.65
C SER A 178 -0.36 -2.64 16.99
N TYR A 179 -0.45 -3.27 15.81
CA TYR A 179 -1.74 -3.45 15.13
C TYR A 179 -2.70 -4.31 15.96
N GLU A 180 -2.24 -5.42 16.56
CA GLU A 180 -3.02 -6.24 17.50
C GLU A 180 -3.48 -5.44 18.72
N SER A 181 -2.61 -4.58 19.23
CA SER A 181 -2.94 -3.70 20.36
C SER A 181 -4.08 -2.73 20.03
N TYR A 182 -4.10 -2.15 18.82
CA TYR A 182 -5.17 -1.26 18.38
C TYR A 182 -6.46 -2.04 18.05
N SER A 183 -6.35 -3.10 17.28
CA SER A 183 -7.50 -3.89 16.82
C SER A 183 -8.15 -4.74 17.92
N LYS A 184 -7.45 -4.97 19.04
CA LYS A 184 -7.85 -5.90 20.12
C LYS A 184 -8.10 -7.33 19.62
N ALA A 185 -7.51 -7.70 18.50
CA ALA A 185 -7.63 -9.01 17.87
C ALA A 185 -6.27 -9.47 17.34
N PRO A 186 -5.96 -10.77 17.41
CA PRO A 186 -4.70 -11.29 16.90
C PRO A 186 -4.65 -11.21 15.37
N VAL A 187 -3.46 -10.97 14.84
CA VAL A 187 -3.17 -11.12 13.43
C VAL A 187 -2.97 -12.59 13.11
N ASN A 188 -3.68 -13.11 12.11
CA ASN A 188 -3.46 -14.48 11.65
C ASN A 188 -2.13 -14.54 10.88
N MET A 189 -1.11 -15.10 11.53
CA MET A 189 0.25 -15.15 10.99
C MET A 189 0.39 -16.09 9.79
N GLU A 190 -0.46 -17.10 9.65
CA GLU A 190 -0.47 -18.00 8.49
C GLU A 190 -0.92 -17.24 7.24
N ILE A 191 -2.06 -16.54 7.32
CA ILE A 191 -2.56 -15.69 6.23
C ILE A 191 -1.53 -14.59 5.89
N LEU A 192 -0.95 -13.96 6.92
CA LEU A 192 0.02 -12.89 6.72
C LEU A 192 1.26 -13.37 5.98
N ASN A 193 1.86 -14.49 6.41
CA ASN A 193 3.07 -15.03 5.78
C ASN A 193 2.81 -15.50 4.34
N ASP A 194 1.68 -16.19 4.08
CA ASP A 194 1.29 -16.59 2.72
C ASP A 194 1.17 -15.35 1.80
N LYS A 195 0.55 -14.28 2.26
CA LYS A 195 0.44 -13.04 1.48
C LYS A 195 1.79 -12.35 1.28
N ILE A 196 2.67 -12.32 2.29
CA ILE A 196 4.03 -11.76 2.15
C ILE A 196 4.79 -12.51 1.04
N ASP A 197 4.78 -13.84 1.07
CA ASP A 197 5.49 -14.66 0.09
C ASP A 197 4.95 -14.41 -1.34
N LYS A 198 3.64 -14.36 -1.49
CA LYS A 198 2.99 -14.11 -2.79
C LYS A 198 3.27 -12.71 -3.33
N TRP A 199 3.17 -11.68 -2.49
CA TRP A 199 3.53 -10.33 -2.92
C TRP A 199 5.01 -10.20 -3.28
N ASN A 200 5.92 -10.84 -2.52
CA ASN A 200 7.35 -10.85 -2.83
C ASN A 200 7.64 -11.53 -4.18
N ASN A 201 6.93 -12.60 -4.52
CA ASN A 201 7.05 -13.27 -5.82
C ASN A 201 6.58 -12.36 -6.96
N ILE A 202 5.42 -11.71 -6.79
CA ILE A 202 4.90 -10.75 -7.77
C ILE A 202 5.88 -9.59 -7.99
N ASP A 203 6.43 -9.02 -6.92
CA ASP A 203 7.43 -7.94 -7.01
C ASP A 203 8.70 -8.40 -7.73
N LYS A 204 9.19 -9.61 -7.46
CA LYS A 204 10.34 -10.19 -8.18
C LYS A 204 10.04 -10.36 -9.67
N GLY A 205 8.86 -10.89 -10.01
CA GLY A 205 8.42 -11.04 -11.40
C GLY A 205 8.38 -9.70 -12.12
N TYR A 206 7.82 -8.67 -11.48
CA TYR A 206 7.78 -7.31 -12.01
C TYR A 206 9.19 -6.73 -12.23
N ILE A 207 10.09 -6.85 -11.25
CA ILE A 207 11.47 -6.37 -11.35
C ILE A 207 12.21 -7.07 -12.49
N ASN A 208 12.08 -8.39 -12.62
CA ASN A 208 12.71 -9.16 -13.69
C ASN A 208 12.22 -8.72 -15.06
N TYR A 209 10.94 -8.46 -15.20
CA TYR A 209 10.39 -7.91 -16.44
C TYR A 209 10.95 -6.52 -16.75
N MET A 210 10.94 -5.60 -15.76
CA MET A 210 11.46 -4.25 -15.96
C MET A 210 12.95 -4.23 -16.35
N ARG A 211 13.72 -5.20 -15.84
CA ARG A 211 15.11 -5.44 -16.27
C ARG A 211 15.19 -5.96 -17.69
N SER A 212 14.33 -6.90 -18.08
CA SER A 212 14.32 -7.48 -19.42
C SER A 212 14.03 -6.48 -20.53
N ILE A 213 13.27 -5.42 -20.21
CA ILE A 213 12.96 -4.30 -21.13
C ILE A 213 13.87 -3.07 -20.94
N GLY A 214 14.93 -3.17 -20.11
CA GLY A 214 15.96 -2.12 -19.93
C GLY A 214 15.51 -0.88 -19.13
N ILE A 215 14.45 -1.00 -18.31
CA ILE A 215 14.00 0.09 -17.44
C ILE A 215 14.73 0.09 -16.09
N TYR A 216 15.11 -1.09 -15.58
CA TYR A 216 15.93 -1.25 -14.39
C TYR A 216 17.29 -1.88 -14.74
N GLU A 217 18.34 -1.50 -14.01
CA GLU A 217 19.67 -2.13 -14.06
C GLU A 217 19.72 -3.45 -13.27
#